data_9f275f41174540644efff9c7a12a9f0d
#
_entry.id   9f275f41174540644efff9c7a12a9f0d
#
_cell.length_a   1.000
_cell.length_b   1.000
_cell.length_c   1.000
_cell.angle_alpha   90.00
_cell.angle_beta   90.00
_cell.angle_gamma   90.00
#
_symmetry.space_group_name_H-M   'P 1'
#
loop_
_entity.id
_entity.type
_entity.pdbx_description
1 polymer ?
#
loop_
_entity_poly.entity_id
_entity_poly.type
_entity_poly.pdbx_seq_one_letter_code
_entity_poly.pdbx_strand_id
1 'polypeptide(L)'
;MKLFRGAILAVLLAGLVEPAGAALPEEITLTVVATLELTRGDKVTGSIGLAPGEKLALIDVAGDYALVRYRNLNGRVLAASTDLPRAEGAGPPPPAAGLAPVAPVPTERAAPAHVPANALERALAGKLVHLENGALRPFDAARLAGVKFYAIYYSASWCAPCREFTPGLVDAYAKIRALYPEFEVVLVNADRSAADMAAYVRDDGMAWPAVRWDAIRDAREITRYAGSGIPCLVLVDENGRVLSDTNRWGRYVGPDAVLDDTWKILRDYRRKNPRVKT
;
A
#
# COMPACT_ATOMS: atom_id res chain seq x y z
N MET A 1 78.23 42.41 -18.20
CA MET A 1 78.03 41.91 -19.53
C MET A 1 77.83 40.42 -19.51
N LYS A 2 76.57 39.98 -19.58
CA LYS A 2 76.07 38.62 -19.98
C LYS A 2 74.57 38.56 -19.76
N LEU A 3 73.84 38.62 -20.87
CA LEU A 3 72.37 38.42 -20.88
C LEU A 3 72.02 36.98 -20.60
N PHE A 4 71.02 36.74 -19.70
CA PHE A 4 70.34 35.51 -19.59
C PHE A 4 68.86 35.71 -20.03
N ARG A 5 68.50 35.09 -21.12
CA ARG A 5 67.15 34.95 -21.60
C ARG A 5 66.44 33.89 -20.79
N GLY A 6 65.50 34.30 -19.99
CA GLY A 6 64.60 33.37 -19.34
C GLY A 6 63.39 33.03 -20.23
N ALA A 7 63.21 31.77 -20.57
CA ALA A 7 62.06 31.25 -21.28
C ALA A 7 60.86 31.21 -20.34
N ILE A 8 59.76 31.85 -20.72
CA ILE A 8 58.47 31.78 -20.00
C ILE A 8 57.79 30.48 -20.45
N LEU A 9 57.71 29.54 -19.55
CA LEU A 9 56.93 28.32 -19.72
C LEU A 9 55.46 28.63 -19.41
N ALA A 10 54.61 28.72 -20.42
CA ALA A 10 53.19 28.85 -20.25
C ALA A 10 52.60 27.50 -19.81
N VAL A 11 52.20 27.40 -18.56
CA VAL A 11 51.41 26.25 -18.04
C VAL A 11 49.97 26.49 -18.45
N LEU A 12 49.48 25.70 -19.40
CA LEU A 12 48.06 25.57 -19.72
C LEU A 12 47.37 24.85 -18.54
N LEU A 13 46.66 25.61 -17.69
CA LEU A 13 45.68 25.04 -16.77
C LEU A 13 44.51 24.55 -17.63
N ALA A 14 44.46 23.23 -17.86
CA ALA A 14 43.24 22.58 -18.30
C ALA A 14 42.23 22.68 -17.15
N GLY A 15 41.21 23.52 -17.30
CA GLY A 15 40.11 23.62 -16.39
C GLY A 15 39.36 22.28 -16.35
N LEU A 16 39.41 21.60 -15.23
CA LEU A 16 38.49 20.52 -14.88
C LEU A 16 37.09 21.16 -14.79
N VAL A 17 36.27 20.97 -15.82
CA VAL A 17 34.84 21.23 -15.74
C VAL A 17 34.28 20.13 -14.84
N GLU A 18 34.05 20.45 -13.57
CA GLU A 18 33.24 19.61 -12.72
C GLU A 18 31.83 19.49 -13.33
N PRO A 19 31.24 18.28 -13.45
CA PRO A 19 29.87 18.18 -13.90
C PRO A 19 29.01 18.91 -12.86
N ALA A 20 28.29 19.93 -13.30
CA ALA A 20 27.32 20.63 -12.49
C ALA A 20 26.32 19.59 -11.96
N GLY A 21 26.38 19.30 -10.68
CA GLY A 21 25.38 18.51 -10.01
C GLY A 21 24.02 19.16 -10.27
N ALA A 22 23.10 18.43 -10.88
CA ALA A 22 21.75 18.93 -11.12
C ALA A 22 21.16 19.35 -9.76
N ALA A 23 20.76 20.62 -9.65
CA ALA A 23 20.13 21.12 -8.45
C ALA A 23 18.87 20.30 -8.18
N LEU A 24 18.69 19.87 -6.94
CA LEU A 24 17.48 19.14 -6.54
C LEU A 24 16.26 20.06 -6.76
N PRO A 25 15.11 19.49 -7.22
CA PRO A 25 13.89 20.27 -7.35
C PRO A 25 13.40 20.76 -5.97
N GLU A 26 12.80 21.92 -5.91
CA GLU A 26 12.24 22.45 -4.66
C GLU A 26 10.99 21.69 -4.19
N GLU A 27 10.27 21.08 -5.13
CA GLU A 27 9.04 20.33 -4.88
C GLU A 27 9.09 19.01 -5.65
N ILE A 28 8.58 17.97 -5.02
CA ILE A 28 8.42 16.64 -5.60
C ILE A 28 6.96 16.20 -5.50
N THR A 29 6.54 15.38 -6.45
CA THR A 29 5.18 14.85 -6.50
C THR A 29 5.21 13.34 -6.22
N LEU A 30 4.29 12.87 -5.38
CA LEU A 30 4.13 11.43 -5.16
C LEU A 30 3.54 10.77 -6.41
N THR A 31 4.23 9.77 -6.92
CA THR A 31 3.77 8.98 -8.07
C THR A 31 2.93 7.78 -7.65
N VAL A 32 3.03 7.38 -6.39
CA VAL A 32 2.29 6.27 -5.77
C VAL A 32 1.80 6.67 -4.38
N VAL A 33 0.90 5.87 -3.78
CA VAL A 33 0.60 5.98 -2.35
C VAL A 33 1.90 5.82 -1.58
N ALA A 34 2.21 6.77 -0.71
CA ALA A 34 3.44 6.76 0.07
C ALA A 34 3.16 7.06 1.54
N THR A 35 4.03 6.57 2.40
CA THR A 35 4.03 6.92 3.82
C THR A 35 5.07 7.99 4.06
N LEU A 36 4.62 9.15 4.56
CA LEU A 36 5.48 10.16 5.14
C LEU A 36 5.79 9.75 6.58
N GLU A 37 7.00 9.32 6.84
CA GLU A 37 7.50 9.10 8.20
C GLU A 37 7.85 10.46 8.81
N LEU A 38 7.11 10.86 9.84
CA LEU A 38 7.37 12.12 10.55
C LEU A 38 8.63 11.97 11.39
N THR A 39 9.55 12.92 11.27
CA THR A 39 10.84 12.86 11.96
C THR A 39 11.04 14.06 12.88
N ARG A 40 11.68 13.82 14.04
CA ARG A 40 12.24 14.84 14.90
C ARG A 40 13.72 14.49 15.14
N GLY A 41 14.62 15.15 14.42
CA GLY A 41 16.01 14.68 14.30
C GLY A 41 16.02 13.30 13.63
N ASP A 42 16.80 12.36 14.16
CA ASP A 42 16.95 11.01 13.60
C ASP A 42 15.84 10.03 14.02
N LYS A 43 14.89 10.47 14.84
CA LYS A 43 13.82 9.60 15.34
C LYS A 43 12.55 9.77 14.55
N VAL A 44 11.95 8.65 14.11
CA VAL A 44 10.59 8.60 13.59
C VAL A 44 9.61 8.73 14.77
N THR A 45 8.72 9.71 14.69
CA THR A 45 7.76 10.03 15.75
C THR A 45 6.32 9.73 15.37
N GLY A 46 6.08 9.35 14.11
CA GLY A 46 4.77 9.00 13.59
C GLY A 46 4.82 8.84 12.07
N SER A 47 3.69 8.51 11.47
CA SER A 47 3.59 8.38 10.02
C SER A 47 2.25 8.88 9.50
N ILE A 48 2.21 9.35 8.25
CA ILE A 48 1.03 9.82 7.54
C ILE A 48 1.02 9.17 6.15
N GLY A 49 -0.08 8.53 5.80
CA GLY A 49 -0.31 8.06 4.43
C GLY A 49 -0.65 9.23 3.51
N LEU A 50 0.02 9.32 2.37
CA LEU A 50 -0.21 10.34 1.36
C LEU A 50 -0.64 9.69 0.04
N ALA A 51 -1.58 10.34 -0.64
CA ALA A 51 -2.09 9.86 -1.93
C ALA A 51 -1.14 10.22 -3.08
N PRO A 52 -1.21 9.50 -4.22
CA PRO A 52 -0.52 9.91 -5.44
C PRO A 52 -1.00 11.30 -5.89
N GLY A 53 -0.07 12.11 -6.41
CA GLY A 53 -0.35 13.48 -6.82
C GLY A 53 -0.18 14.53 -5.71
N GLU A 54 0.04 14.12 -4.45
CA GLU A 54 0.40 15.05 -3.38
C GLU A 54 1.78 15.64 -3.63
N LYS A 55 1.88 16.96 -3.43
CA LYS A 55 3.09 17.73 -3.59
C LYS A 55 3.78 17.95 -2.25
N LEU A 56 5.07 17.73 -2.22
CA LEU A 56 5.92 17.81 -1.03
C LEU A 56 7.10 18.74 -1.31
N ALA A 57 7.36 19.69 -0.42
CA ALA A 57 8.57 20.49 -0.52
C ALA A 57 9.78 19.62 -0.19
N LEU A 58 10.69 19.46 -1.13
CA LEU A 58 11.92 18.70 -0.96
C LEU A 58 12.90 19.50 -0.11
N ILE A 59 13.47 18.88 0.92
CA ILE A 59 14.50 19.47 1.77
C ILE A 59 15.87 18.90 1.36
N ASP A 60 15.96 17.58 1.19
CA ASP A 60 17.19 16.87 0.87
C ASP A 60 16.89 15.44 0.40
N VAL A 61 17.90 14.73 -0.09
CA VAL A 61 17.82 13.30 -0.43
C VAL A 61 18.92 12.56 0.31
N ALA A 62 18.52 11.60 1.15
CA ALA A 62 19.42 10.80 1.96
C ALA A 62 19.23 9.31 1.68
N GLY A 63 20.11 8.72 0.89
CA GLY A 63 20.01 7.33 0.45
C GLY A 63 18.69 7.09 -0.32
N ASP A 64 17.90 6.13 0.13
CA ASP A 64 16.63 5.77 -0.50
C ASP A 64 15.47 6.71 -0.13
N TYR A 65 15.71 7.75 0.67
CA TYR A 65 14.68 8.63 1.19
C TYR A 65 14.83 10.07 0.68
N ALA A 66 13.71 10.68 0.31
CA ALA A 66 13.57 12.11 0.17
C ALA A 66 13.13 12.69 1.52
N LEU A 67 13.93 13.62 2.07
CA LEU A 67 13.56 14.42 3.23
C LEU A 67 12.66 15.55 2.75
N VAL A 68 11.47 15.63 3.33
CA VAL A 68 10.43 16.51 2.82
C VAL A 68 9.74 17.29 3.92
N ARG A 69 9.11 18.39 3.52
CA ARG A 69 8.12 19.10 4.34
C ARG A 69 6.76 19.00 3.67
N TYR A 70 5.80 18.51 4.42
CA TYR A 70 4.40 18.45 4.04
C TYR A 70 3.56 19.29 5.00
N ARG A 71 2.96 20.36 4.52
CA ARG A 71 2.30 21.39 5.35
C ARG A 71 3.32 21.93 6.38
N ASN A 72 3.11 21.70 7.69
CA ASN A 72 4.03 22.13 8.75
C ASN A 72 4.79 20.96 9.39
N LEU A 73 4.83 19.80 8.74
CA LEU A 73 5.44 18.59 9.26
C LEU A 73 6.68 18.25 8.43
N ASN A 74 7.79 17.99 9.12
CA ASN A 74 8.98 17.44 8.49
C ASN A 74 8.95 15.92 8.59
N GLY A 75 9.40 15.26 7.53
CA GLY A 75 9.46 13.81 7.48
C GLY A 75 10.26 13.33 6.29
N ARG A 76 10.20 12.03 6.06
CA ARG A 76 10.86 11.40 4.91
C ARG A 76 9.89 10.46 4.20
N VAL A 77 10.00 10.43 2.87
CA VAL A 77 9.31 9.47 2.01
C VAL A 77 10.34 8.71 1.20
N LEU A 78 10.00 7.51 0.72
CA LEU A 78 10.86 6.81 -0.21
C LEU A 78 10.99 7.61 -1.50
N ALA A 79 12.22 7.91 -1.94
CA ALA A 79 12.50 8.60 -3.19
C ALA A 79 11.88 7.87 -4.40
N ALA A 80 11.84 6.53 -4.36
CA ALA A 80 11.20 5.70 -5.37
C ALA A 80 9.67 5.91 -5.49
N SER A 81 9.03 6.55 -4.50
CA SER A 81 7.61 6.89 -4.51
C SER A 81 7.32 8.27 -5.09
N THR A 82 8.32 8.96 -5.58
CA THR A 82 8.27 10.34 -6.08
C THR A 82 8.69 10.43 -7.54
N ASP A 83 8.53 11.60 -8.13
CA ASP A 83 9.00 11.94 -9.48
C ASP A 83 10.48 12.38 -9.53
N LEU A 84 11.25 12.17 -8.45
CA LEU A 84 12.69 12.43 -8.44
C LEU A 84 13.40 11.61 -9.53
N PRO A 85 14.28 12.24 -10.32
CA PRO A 85 15.11 11.51 -11.28
C PRO A 85 15.98 10.50 -10.53
N ARG A 86 15.93 9.24 -10.93
CA ARG A 86 16.83 8.22 -10.39
C ARG A 86 18.26 8.55 -10.82
N ALA A 87 19.18 8.56 -9.85
CA ALA A 87 20.60 8.59 -10.18
C ALA A 87 20.92 7.39 -11.11
N GLU A 88 21.46 7.66 -12.28
CA GLU A 88 21.96 6.64 -13.20
C GLU A 88 23.09 5.87 -12.50
N GLY A 89 22.78 4.67 -12.02
CA GLY A 89 23.75 3.80 -11.33
C GLY A 89 23.15 2.67 -10.53
N ALA A 90 21.88 2.71 -10.16
CA ALA A 90 21.19 1.55 -9.63
C ALA A 90 20.66 0.72 -10.81
N GLY A 91 21.43 -0.26 -11.24
CA GLY A 91 20.97 -1.26 -12.20
C GLY A 91 19.64 -1.87 -11.76
N PRO A 92 18.83 -2.39 -12.71
CA PRO A 92 17.63 -3.11 -12.35
C PRO A 92 17.99 -4.19 -11.33
N PRO A 93 17.12 -4.45 -10.33
CA PRO A 93 17.36 -5.56 -9.41
C PRO A 93 17.61 -6.82 -10.25
N PRO A 94 18.54 -7.68 -9.84
CA PRO A 94 18.85 -8.88 -10.60
C PRO A 94 17.54 -9.62 -10.87
N PRO A 95 17.32 -10.14 -12.08
CA PRO A 95 16.14 -10.92 -12.37
C PRO A 95 16.11 -12.08 -11.38
N ALA A 96 15.00 -12.22 -10.66
CA ALA A 96 14.78 -13.34 -9.76
C ALA A 96 15.09 -14.62 -10.53
N ALA A 97 16.07 -15.37 -10.03
CA ALA A 97 16.58 -16.55 -10.69
C ALA A 97 15.43 -17.52 -10.99
N GLY A 98 15.20 -17.74 -12.27
CA GLY A 98 14.62 -18.98 -12.81
C GLY A 98 13.22 -19.34 -12.32
N LEU A 99 12.19 -18.61 -12.73
CA LEU A 99 10.92 -19.25 -13.01
C LEU A 99 10.92 -19.59 -14.51
N ALA A 100 11.07 -20.88 -14.80
CA ALA A 100 10.85 -21.41 -16.14
C ALA A 100 9.51 -20.91 -16.70
N PRO A 101 9.38 -20.72 -18.05
CA PRO A 101 8.12 -20.33 -18.63
C PRO A 101 7.05 -21.34 -18.24
N VAL A 102 6.07 -20.89 -17.49
CA VAL A 102 4.91 -21.69 -17.13
C VAL A 102 4.19 -22.00 -18.44
N ALA A 103 4.16 -23.28 -18.80
CA ALA A 103 3.35 -23.78 -19.90
C ALA A 103 1.91 -23.26 -19.75
N PRO A 104 1.18 -22.98 -20.85
CA PRO A 104 -0.19 -22.52 -20.76
C PRO A 104 -1.00 -23.53 -19.96
N VAL A 105 -1.52 -23.09 -18.81
CA VAL A 105 -2.44 -23.88 -17.99
C VAL A 105 -3.64 -24.22 -18.86
N PRO A 106 -4.06 -25.50 -18.94
CA PRO A 106 -5.25 -25.85 -19.68
C PRO A 106 -6.41 -24.99 -19.18
N THR A 107 -7.14 -24.37 -20.09
CA THR A 107 -8.32 -23.58 -19.80
C THR A 107 -9.37 -24.52 -19.19
N GLU A 108 -9.36 -24.60 -17.87
CA GLU A 108 -10.43 -25.26 -17.13
C GLU A 108 -11.73 -24.56 -17.51
N ARG A 109 -12.70 -25.35 -17.93
CA ARG A 109 -14.02 -24.90 -18.41
C ARG A 109 -14.56 -23.85 -17.45
N ALA A 110 -14.59 -22.58 -17.88
CA ALA A 110 -15.05 -21.46 -17.09
C ALA A 110 -16.43 -21.79 -16.52
N ALA A 111 -16.53 -21.87 -15.19
CA ALA A 111 -17.81 -21.80 -14.50
C ALA A 111 -18.54 -20.54 -14.98
N PRO A 112 -19.88 -20.53 -15.05
CA PRO A 112 -20.64 -19.37 -15.54
C PRO A 112 -20.15 -18.13 -14.82
N ALA A 113 -19.72 -17.13 -15.59
CA ALA A 113 -19.10 -15.93 -15.06
C ALA A 113 -20.03 -15.29 -14.01
N HIS A 114 -19.58 -15.22 -12.75
CA HIS A 114 -20.32 -14.55 -11.70
C HIS A 114 -20.56 -13.09 -12.11
N VAL A 115 -21.82 -12.69 -12.19
CA VAL A 115 -22.19 -11.30 -12.46
C VAL A 115 -22.19 -10.55 -11.12
N PRO A 116 -21.31 -9.54 -10.94
CA PRO A 116 -21.23 -8.80 -9.69
C PRO A 116 -22.57 -8.13 -9.34
N ALA A 117 -23.13 -8.45 -8.17
CA ALA A 117 -24.46 -8.01 -7.77
C ALA A 117 -24.47 -6.59 -7.19
N ASN A 118 -23.35 -6.12 -6.63
CA ASN A 118 -23.28 -4.84 -5.93
C ASN A 118 -22.08 -3.97 -6.36
N ALA A 119 -22.00 -2.76 -5.83
CA ALA A 119 -20.97 -1.78 -6.20
C ALA A 119 -19.56 -2.25 -5.82
N LEU A 120 -19.41 -2.84 -4.62
CA LEU A 120 -18.11 -3.32 -4.14
C LEU A 120 -17.63 -4.53 -4.92
N GLU A 121 -18.50 -5.49 -5.22
CA GLU A 121 -18.15 -6.63 -6.08
C GLU A 121 -17.67 -6.15 -7.45
N ARG A 122 -18.35 -5.19 -8.07
CA ARG A 122 -17.90 -4.60 -9.35
C ARG A 122 -16.53 -3.93 -9.22
N ALA A 123 -16.31 -3.17 -8.15
CA ALA A 123 -15.05 -2.47 -7.92
C ALA A 123 -13.87 -3.44 -7.72
N LEU A 124 -14.13 -4.61 -7.11
CA LEU A 124 -13.13 -5.63 -6.76
C LEU A 124 -12.94 -6.70 -7.85
N ALA A 125 -13.86 -6.79 -8.82
CA ALA A 125 -13.84 -7.83 -9.86
C ALA A 125 -12.50 -7.85 -10.62
N GLY A 126 -11.86 -9.03 -10.67
CA GLY A 126 -10.58 -9.25 -11.36
C GLY A 126 -9.37 -8.58 -10.71
N LYS A 127 -9.55 -7.90 -9.57
CA LYS A 127 -8.47 -7.19 -8.87
C LYS A 127 -7.99 -7.91 -7.61
N LEU A 128 -8.59 -9.01 -7.22
CA LEU A 128 -8.29 -9.69 -5.97
C LEU A 128 -7.39 -10.91 -6.17
N VAL A 129 -6.57 -11.15 -5.16
CA VAL A 129 -5.78 -12.37 -4.96
C VAL A 129 -6.03 -12.90 -3.55
N HIS A 130 -5.75 -14.17 -3.32
CA HIS A 130 -5.77 -14.79 -2.00
C HIS A 130 -4.63 -15.78 -1.84
N LEU A 131 -4.30 -16.11 -0.61
CA LEU A 131 -3.29 -17.11 -0.30
C LEU A 131 -3.83 -18.52 -0.54
N GLU A 132 -3.18 -19.26 -1.41
CA GLU A 132 -3.49 -20.67 -1.69
C GLU A 132 -2.18 -21.44 -1.86
N ASN A 133 -2.00 -22.50 -1.07
CA ASN A 133 -0.78 -23.34 -1.09
C ASN A 133 0.51 -22.53 -0.97
N GLY A 134 0.53 -21.51 -0.11
CA GLY A 134 1.70 -20.64 0.14
C GLY A 134 1.99 -19.58 -0.92
N ALA A 135 1.16 -19.44 -1.96
CA ALA A 135 1.31 -18.45 -3.00
C ALA A 135 0.02 -17.63 -3.20
N LEU A 136 0.15 -16.38 -3.64
CA LEU A 136 -1.00 -15.57 -4.01
C LEU A 136 -1.53 -16.03 -5.37
N ARG A 137 -2.82 -16.37 -5.42
CA ARG A 137 -3.55 -16.79 -6.62
C ARG A 137 -4.72 -15.86 -6.89
N PRO A 138 -5.20 -15.76 -8.13
CA PRO A 138 -6.42 -15.02 -8.43
C PRO A 138 -7.57 -15.48 -7.54
N PHE A 139 -8.29 -14.52 -6.97
CA PHE A 139 -9.45 -14.80 -6.12
C PHE A 139 -10.71 -14.95 -6.98
N ASP A 140 -11.45 -16.01 -6.76
CA ASP A 140 -12.75 -16.20 -7.41
C ASP A 140 -13.78 -15.20 -6.84
N ALA A 141 -14.19 -14.24 -7.66
CA ALA A 141 -15.17 -13.22 -7.29
C ALA A 141 -16.54 -13.80 -6.89
N ALA A 142 -16.88 -15.00 -7.36
CA ALA A 142 -18.13 -15.69 -6.96
C ALA A 142 -18.19 -15.92 -5.44
N ARG A 143 -17.04 -15.99 -4.74
CA ARG A 143 -16.98 -16.11 -3.29
C ARG A 143 -17.44 -14.85 -2.55
N LEU A 144 -17.59 -13.71 -3.23
CA LEU A 144 -18.17 -12.48 -2.67
C LEU A 144 -19.71 -12.46 -2.78
N ALA A 145 -20.31 -13.44 -3.46
CA ALA A 145 -21.75 -13.50 -3.59
C ALA A 145 -22.44 -13.51 -2.21
N GLY A 146 -23.34 -12.56 -1.99
CA GLY A 146 -24.06 -12.41 -0.71
C GLY A 146 -23.30 -11.67 0.38
N VAL A 147 -22.08 -11.22 0.13
CA VAL A 147 -21.35 -10.34 1.06
C VAL A 147 -22.04 -8.97 1.09
N LYS A 148 -22.33 -8.49 2.30
CA LYS A 148 -23.02 -7.24 2.58
C LYS A 148 -22.14 -6.21 3.27
N PHE A 149 -21.07 -6.67 3.92
CA PHE A 149 -20.19 -5.87 4.75
C PHE A 149 -18.74 -6.17 4.38
N TYR A 150 -17.99 -5.13 4.05
CA TYR A 150 -16.57 -5.24 3.70
C TYR A 150 -15.75 -4.42 4.68
N ALA A 151 -14.81 -5.05 5.37
CA ALA A 151 -13.78 -4.37 6.15
C ALA A 151 -12.55 -4.16 5.27
N ILE A 152 -12.37 -2.94 4.80
CA ILE A 152 -11.20 -2.58 3.99
C ILE A 152 -10.04 -2.30 4.93
N TYR A 153 -9.00 -3.14 4.86
CA TYR A 153 -7.85 -3.09 5.75
C TYR A 153 -6.62 -2.58 5.01
N TYR A 154 -6.11 -1.41 5.40
CA TYR A 154 -4.88 -0.81 4.87
C TYR A 154 -3.73 -1.12 5.81
N SER A 155 -2.70 -1.81 5.30
CA SER A 155 -1.62 -2.35 6.12
C SER A 155 -0.36 -2.62 5.30
N ALA A 156 0.78 -2.78 5.99
CA ALA A 156 2.04 -3.16 5.39
C ALA A 156 2.93 -3.92 6.38
N SER A 157 3.82 -4.76 5.88
CA SER A 157 4.75 -5.58 6.67
C SER A 157 5.74 -4.78 7.50
N TRP A 158 6.16 -3.62 6.98
CA TRP A 158 7.10 -2.70 7.66
C TRP A 158 6.47 -1.84 8.75
N CYS A 159 5.13 -1.83 8.87
CA CYS A 159 4.37 -1.03 9.82
C CYS A 159 4.25 -1.78 11.16
N ALA A 160 5.01 -1.39 12.18
CA ALA A 160 4.99 -2.05 13.48
C ALA A 160 3.60 -2.08 14.14
N PRO A 161 2.82 -0.97 14.20
CA PRO A 161 1.45 -1.03 14.73
C PRO A 161 0.51 -1.93 13.92
N CYS A 162 0.76 -2.07 12.60
CA CYS A 162 -0.01 -2.99 11.76
C CYS A 162 0.24 -4.43 12.19
N ARG A 163 1.48 -4.80 12.43
CA ARG A 163 1.87 -6.15 12.86
C ARG A 163 1.39 -6.49 14.26
N GLU A 164 1.19 -5.49 15.11
CA GLU A 164 0.54 -5.67 16.42
C GLU A 164 -0.96 -5.94 16.28
N PHE A 165 -1.65 -5.25 15.37
CA PHE A 165 -3.08 -5.39 15.17
C PHE A 165 -3.46 -6.63 14.35
N THR A 166 -2.69 -6.99 13.32
CA THR A 166 -3.05 -8.06 12.36
C THR A 166 -3.39 -9.40 12.99
N PRO A 167 -2.64 -9.93 13.99
CA PRO A 167 -2.99 -11.21 14.62
C PRO A 167 -4.39 -11.20 15.25
N GLY A 168 -4.76 -10.10 15.91
CA GLY A 168 -6.10 -9.93 16.48
C GLY A 168 -7.19 -9.90 15.41
N LEU A 169 -6.92 -9.27 14.27
CA LEU A 169 -7.84 -9.27 13.13
C LEU A 169 -7.97 -10.65 12.50
N VAL A 170 -6.90 -11.46 12.40
CA VAL A 170 -6.92 -12.84 11.90
C VAL A 170 -7.84 -13.69 12.77
N ASP A 171 -7.68 -13.63 14.09
CA ASP A 171 -8.53 -14.36 15.03
C ASP A 171 -10.00 -13.92 14.98
N ALA A 172 -10.23 -12.62 14.88
CA ALA A 172 -11.58 -12.07 14.77
C ALA A 172 -12.23 -12.45 13.43
N TYR A 173 -11.50 -12.39 12.33
CA TYR A 173 -12.00 -12.76 11.00
C TYR A 173 -12.52 -14.20 10.96
N ALA A 174 -11.74 -15.16 11.46
CA ALA A 174 -12.16 -16.54 11.50
C ALA A 174 -13.50 -16.72 12.24
N LYS A 175 -13.66 -16.07 13.40
CA LYS A 175 -14.88 -16.10 14.21
C LYS A 175 -16.04 -15.39 13.53
N ILE A 176 -15.78 -14.22 12.94
CA ILE A 176 -16.82 -13.43 12.27
C ILE A 176 -17.33 -14.20 11.05
N ARG A 177 -16.44 -14.71 10.19
CA ARG A 177 -16.84 -15.44 8.96
C ARG A 177 -17.65 -16.68 9.26
N ALA A 178 -17.31 -17.42 10.32
CA ALA A 178 -18.09 -18.60 10.75
C ALA A 178 -19.53 -18.23 11.14
N LEU A 179 -19.74 -17.06 11.76
CA LEU A 179 -21.05 -16.60 12.20
C LEU A 179 -21.78 -15.76 11.15
N TYR A 180 -21.07 -14.97 10.36
CA TYR A 180 -21.59 -13.96 9.44
C TYR A 180 -20.94 -14.10 8.05
N PRO A 181 -21.39 -15.04 7.19
CA PRO A 181 -20.87 -15.19 5.83
C PRO A 181 -21.11 -13.97 4.95
N GLU A 182 -21.96 -13.04 5.40
CA GLU A 182 -22.21 -11.75 4.75
C GLU A 182 -21.09 -10.72 4.97
N PHE A 183 -20.04 -11.08 5.72
CA PHE A 183 -18.88 -10.22 6.00
C PHE A 183 -17.64 -10.71 5.25
N GLU A 184 -16.81 -9.78 4.78
CA GLU A 184 -15.49 -10.06 4.21
C GLU A 184 -14.48 -8.99 4.61
N VAL A 185 -13.20 -9.37 4.71
CA VAL A 185 -12.08 -8.43 4.82
C VAL A 185 -11.38 -8.35 3.47
N VAL A 186 -10.96 -7.17 3.07
CA VAL A 186 -10.16 -6.94 1.86
C VAL A 186 -8.91 -6.16 2.24
N LEU A 187 -7.73 -6.77 2.06
CA LEU A 187 -6.46 -6.07 2.28
C LEU A 187 -6.15 -5.14 1.11
N VAL A 188 -5.82 -3.89 1.43
CA VAL A 188 -5.13 -2.95 0.54
C VAL A 188 -3.72 -2.77 1.10
N ASN A 189 -2.77 -3.40 0.44
CA ASN A 189 -1.39 -3.47 0.93
C ASN A 189 -0.58 -2.24 0.54
N ALA A 190 0.27 -1.75 1.44
CA ALA A 190 1.17 -0.62 1.23
C ALA A 190 2.65 -1.01 1.27
N ASP A 191 2.98 -2.28 1.03
CA ASP A 191 4.36 -2.74 0.89
C ASP A 191 4.99 -2.25 -0.42
N ARG A 192 6.30 -2.34 -0.48
CA ARG A 192 7.10 -1.81 -1.59
C ARG A 192 7.07 -2.68 -2.84
N SER A 193 6.73 -3.96 -2.69
CA SER A 193 6.69 -4.91 -3.78
C SER A 193 5.59 -5.95 -3.62
N ALA A 194 5.24 -6.61 -4.74
CA ALA A 194 4.34 -7.75 -4.72
C ALA A 194 4.90 -8.92 -3.90
N ALA A 195 6.23 -9.06 -3.84
CA ALA A 195 6.90 -10.10 -3.06
C ALA A 195 6.77 -9.83 -1.55
N ASP A 196 6.97 -8.58 -1.10
CA ASP A 196 6.79 -8.20 0.30
C ASP A 196 5.33 -8.38 0.74
N MET A 197 4.37 -7.97 -0.10
CA MET A 197 2.95 -8.22 0.13
C MET A 197 2.66 -9.71 0.28
N ALA A 198 3.18 -10.55 -0.62
CA ALA A 198 2.95 -12.00 -0.57
C ALA A 198 3.54 -12.63 0.68
N ALA A 199 4.74 -12.20 1.09
CA ALA A 199 5.36 -12.63 2.34
C ALA A 199 4.51 -12.21 3.54
N TYR A 200 4.07 -10.96 3.60
CA TYR A 200 3.24 -10.45 4.69
C TYR A 200 1.91 -11.21 4.83
N VAL A 201 1.20 -11.41 3.72
CA VAL A 201 -0.07 -12.17 3.72
C VAL A 201 0.15 -13.61 4.22
N ARG A 202 1.24 -14.26 3.81
CA ARG A 202 1.56 -15.63 4.20
C ARG A 202 2.00 -15.72 5.66
N ASP A 203 2.94 -14.86 6.07
CA ASP A 203 3.63 -14.99 7.36
C ASP A 203 2.70 -14.58 8.52
N ASP A 204 1.76 -13.66 8.29
CA ASP A 204 0.75 -13.29 9.27
C ASP A 204 -0.57 -14.09 9.13
N GLY A 205 -0.63 -15.09 8.24
CA GLY A 205 -1.76 -16.01 8.13
C GLY A 205 -3.07 -15.37 7.67
N MET A 206 -3.02 -14.35 6.82
CA MET A 206 -4.21 -13.64 6.34
C MET A 206 -5.02 -14.51 5.38
N ALA A 207 -6.17 -14.99 5.81
CA ALA A 207 -7.04 -15.87 5.03
C ALA A 207 -8.03 -15.12 4.12
N TRP A 208 -8.09 -13.80 4.22
CA TRP A 208 -8.97 -12.95 3.42
C TRP A 208 -8.33 -12.53 2.09
N PRO A 209 -9.13 -12.09 1.09
CA PRO A 209 -8.59 -11.59 -0.17
C PRO A 209 -7.84 -10.26 0.00
N ALA A 210 -6.89 -10.03 -0.89
CA ALA A 210 -6.14 -8.80 -0.99
C ALA A 210 -6.28 -8.20 -2.39
N VAL A 211 -6.27 -6.89 -2.51
CA VAL A 211 -6.15 -6.23 -3.82
C VAL A 211 -4.79 -6.58 -4.40
N ARG A 212 -4.75 -7.11 -5.62
CA ARG A 212 -3.52 -7.44 -6.33
C ARG A 212 -2.60 -6.21 -6.38
N TRP A 213 -1.33 -6.39 -6.04
CA TRP A 213 -0.38 -5.30 -5.81
C TRP A 213 -0.31 -4.30 -6.99
N ASP A 214 -0.28 -4.81 -8.22
CA ASP A 214 -0.27 -4.00 -9.45
C ASP A 214 -1.61 -3.30 -9.75
N ALA A 215 -2.71 -3.80 -9.18
CA ALA A 215 -4.05 -3.23 -9.37
C ALA A 215 -4.42 -2.15 -8.31
N ILE A 216 -3.62 -1.97 -7.26
CA ILE A 216 -3.93 -1.02 -6.17
C ILE A 216 -4.09 0.41 -6.71
N ARG A 217 -3.24 0.83 -7.65
CA ARG A 217 -3.31 2.17 -8.26
C ARG A 217 -4.63 2.44 -8.96
N ASP A 218 -5.20 1.40 -9.60
CA ASP A 218 -6.41 1.50 -10.40
C ASP A 218 -7.68 1.19 -9.59
N ALA A 219 -7.53 0.79 -8.33
CA ALA A 219 -8.63 0.46 -7.43
C ALA A 219 -9.15 1.68 -6.65
N ARG A 220 -9.39 2.80 -7.33
CA ARG A 220 -9.79 4.09 -6.71
C ARG A 220 -11.03 3.98 -5.84
N GLU A 221 -12.00 3.15 -6.25
CA GLU A 221 -13.22 2.89 -5.50
C GLU A 221 -12.96 2.27 -4.12
N ILE A 222 -11.81 1.60 -3.96
CA ILE A 222 -11.38 0.99 -2.71
C ILE A 222 -10.37 1.87 -1.99
N THR A 223 -9.36 2.41 -2.70
CA THR A 223 -8.31 3.22 -2.09
C THR A 223 -8.80 4.55 -1.54
N ARG A 224 -9.98 5.03 -1.98
CA ARG A 224 -10.60 6.27 -1.47
C ARG A 224 -10.95 6.25 0.02
N TYR A 225 -11.05 5.08 0.64
CA TYR A 225 -11.32 4.97 2.08
C TYR A 225 -10.06 5.02 2.93
N ALA A 226 -8.88 5.08 2.31
CA ALA A 226 -7.61 5.18 3.03
C ALA A 226 -7.61 6.41 3.94
N GLY A 227 -7.28 6.20 5.21
CA GLY A 227 -7.12 7.26 6.18
C GLY A 227 -5.76 7.96 6.09
N SER A 228 -5.44 8.77 7.09
CA SER A 228 -4.20 9.52 7.17
C SER A 228 -2.98 8.68 7.58
N GLY A 229 -3.13 7.37 7.78
CA GLY A 229 -2.06 6.46 8.18
C GLY A 229 -2.53 5.02 8.27
N ILE A 230 -1.60 4.12 8.55
CA ILE A 230 -1.84 2.69 8.77
C ILE A 230 -1.38 2.29 10.18
N PRO A 231 -2.05 1.27 10.80
CA PRO A 231 -3.16 0.49 10.29
C PRO A 231 -4.44 1.33 10.16
N CYS A 232 -5.16 1.16 9.06
CA CYS A 232 -6.47 1.76 8.88
C CYS A 232 -7.47 0.67 8.51
N LEU A 233 -8.58 0.62 9.23
CA LEU A 233 -9.68 -0.29 8.98
C LEU A 233 -10.95 0.53 8.73
N VAL A 234 -11.66 0.26 7.65
CA VAL A 234 -12.91 0.94 7.32
C VAL A 234 -13.97 -0.10 6.98
N LEU A 235 -15.04 -0.12 7.75
CA LEU A 235 -16.19 -0.98 7.46
C LEU A 235 -17.14 -0.23 6.52
N VAL A 236 -17.45 -0.85 5.40
CA VAL A 236 -18.40 -0.32 4.41
C VAL A 236 -19.50 -1.35 4.11
N ASP A 237 -20.66 -0.88 3.64
CA ASP A 237 -21.70 -1.76 3.14
C ASP A 237 -21.44 -2.13 1.65
N GLU A 238 -22.24 -3.02 1.10
CA GLU A 238 -22.17 -3.50 -0.28
C GLU A 238 -22.26 -2.39 -1.35
N ASN A 239 -22.74 -1.21 -0.99
CA ASN A 239 -22.85 -0.04 -1.85
C ASN A 239 -21.70 0.96 -1.65
N GLY A 240 -20.75 0.64 -0.75
CA GLY A 240 -19.59 1.47 -0.45
C GLY A 240 -19.88 2.64 0.52
N ARG A 241 -21.00 2.59 1.25
CA ARG A 241 -21.27 3.55 2.32
C ARG A 241 -20.45 3.16 3.56
N VAL A 242 -19.71 4.12 4.11
CA VAL A 242 -18.94 3.92 5.33
C VAL A 242 -19.88 3.76 6.52
N LEU A 243 -19.69 2.68 7.27
CA LEU A 243 -20.42 2.34 8.49
C LEU A 243 -19.59 2.60 9.75
N SER A 244 -18.28 2.40 9.66
CA SER A 244 -17.31 2.69 10.72
C SER A 244 -15.93 2.92 10.12
N ASP A 245 -15.14 3.79 10.72
CA ASP A 245 -13.83 4.23 10.19
C ASP A 245 -12.86 4.42 11.37
N THR A 246 -11.60 4.05 11.13
CA THR A 246 -10.47 4.32 12.03
C THR A 246 -10.24 5.81 12.27
N ASN A 247 -10.62 6.65 11.31
CA ASN A 247 -10.55 8.11 11.41
C ASN A 247 -11.96 8.69 11.54
N ARG A 248 -12.34 9.15 12.74
CA ARG A 248 -13.65 9.71 13.02
C ARG A 248 -13.53 11.19 13.40
N TRP A 249 -14.26 12.06 12.68
CA TRP A 249 -14.30 13.50 12.95
C TRP A 249 -12.90 14.12 13.07
N GLY A 250 -11.97 13.69 12.19
CA GLY A 250 -10.59 14.18 12.16
C GLY A 250 -9.69 13.61 13.26
N ARG A 251 -10.14 12.59 14.01
CA ARG A 251 -9.35 11.91 15.06
C ARG A 251 -9.13 10.45 14.69
N TYR A 252 -7.92 9.99 14.89
CA TYR A 252 -7.57 8.57 14.81
C TYR A 252 -8.05 7.86 16.09
N VAL A 253 -9.01 6.93 15.95
CA VAL A 253 -9.56 6.14 17.05
C VAL A 253 -9.04 4.70 17.09
N GLY A 254 -8.24 4.31 16.10
CA GLY A 254 -7.66 2.98 15.97
C GLY A 254 -8.56 1.97 15.26
N PRO A 255 -7.97 0.92 14.69
CA PRO A 255 -8.71 -0.11 13.98
C PRO A 255 -9.51 -1.02 14.92
N ASP A 256 -9.10 -1.16 16.18
CA ASP A 256 -9.85 -1.93 17.20
C ASP A 256 -11.27 -1.37 17.39
N ALA A 257 -11.42 -0.05 17.39
CA ALA A 257 -12.74 0.58 17.50
C ALA A 257 -13.66 0.21 16.32
N VAL A 258 -13.10 0.05 15.12
CA VAL A 258 -13.85 -0.40 13.93
C VAL A 258 -14.20 -1.88 14.05
N LEU A 259 -13.30 -2.69 14.57
CA LEU A 259 -13.54 -4.12 14.79
C LEU A 259 -14.68 -4.35 15.82
N ASP A 260 -14.69 -3.58 16.91
CA ASP A 260 -15.77 -3.57 17.88
C ASP A 260 -17.12 -3.17 17.28
N ASP A 261 -17.12 -2.13 16.43
CA ASP A 261 -18.34 -1.71 15.74
C ASP A 261 -18.79 -2.75 14.71
N THR A 262 -17.85 -3.42 14.04
CA THR A 262 -18.16 -4.52 13.12
C THR A 262 -18.97 -5.60 13.84
N TRP A 263 -18.54 -6.03 15.03
CA TRP A 263 -19.28 -7.00 15.83
C TRP A 263 -20.69 -6.52 16.21
N LYS A 264 -20.86 -5.24 16.57
CA LYS A 264 -22.17 -4.66 16.90
C LYS A 264 -23.07 -4.62 15.68
N ILE A 265 -22.58 -4.12 14.55
CA ILE A 265 -23.33 -3.97 13.29
C ILE A 265 -23.78 -5.34 12.76
N LEU A 266 -22.91 -6.34 12.77
CA LEU A 266 -23.22 -7.68 12.30
C LEU A 266 -24.27 -8.38 13.20
N ARG A 267 -24.20 -8.21 14.52
CA ARG A 267 -25.22 -8.72 15.45
C ARG A 267 -26.57 -8.05 15.20
N ASP A 268 -26.59 -6.74 15.00
CA ASP A 268 -27.83 -6.00 14.71
C ASP A 268 -28.43 -6.38 13.36
N TYR A 269 -27.57 -6.56 12.35
CA TYR A 269 -27.99 -7.07 11.05
C TYR A 269 -28.63 -8.46 11.17
N ARG A 270 -27.99 -9.40 11.88
CA ARG A 270 -28.52 -10.76 12.08
C ARG A 270 -29.82 -10.78 12.87
N ARG A 271 -29.98 -9.89 13.84
CA ARG A 271 -31.23 -9.75 14.60
C ARG A 271 -32.39 -9.32 13.71
N LYS A 272 -32.12 -8.42 12.74
CA LYS A 272 -33.12 -7.93 11.79
C LYS A 272 -33.36 -8.89 10.62
N ASN A 273 -32.39 -9.74 10.31
CA ASN A 273 -32.40 -10.69 9.19
C ASN A 273 -32.08 -12.11 9.73
N PRO A 274 -32.97 -12.73 10.48
CA PRO A 274 -32.73 -14.08 11.00
C PRO A 274 -32.62 -15.06 9.84
N ARG A 275 -31.63 -15.98 9.90
CA ARG A 275 -31.54 -17.06 8.92
C ARG A 275 -32.77 -17.94 9.08
N VAL A 276 -33.45 -18.22 7.98
CA VAL A 276 -34.45 -19.27 7.93
C VAL A 276 -33.70 -20.58 8.18
N LYS A 277 -34.06 -21.29 9.24
CA LYS A 277 -33.54 -22.65 9.46
C LYS A 277 -34.08 -23.51 8.34
N THR A 278 -33.25 -23.87 7.39
CA THR A 278 -33.52 -24.92 6.39
C THR A 278 -33.28 -26.27 7.03
#